data_88fe66b846615ada966a1eed1f4aa2c6
#
_entry.id   88fe66b846615ada966a1eed1f4aa2c6
#
_cell.length_a   1.000
_cell.length_b   1.000
_cell.length_c   1.000
_cell.angle_alpha   90.00
_cell.angle_beta   90.00
_cell.angle_gamma   90.00
#
_symmetry.space_group_name_H-M   'P 1'
#
loop_
_entity.id
_entity.type
_entity.pdbx_description
1 polymer ?
#
loop_
_entity_poly.entity_id
_entity_poly.type
_entity_poly.pdbx_seq_one_letter_code
_entity_poly.pdbx_strand_id
1 'polypeptide(L)'
;IIDHKEWTPDNGHNNALRINGLGAPRAFFTPLLREIGVPNVSYGEDYALGLAFSRTYKIGRIYDELYLCRRWEGNSDAALGIEQVNTNNHYKDSLRTHEINLRRCYNEQRSQNDGNKSKAQNKHFIEKQFAEWQTASDNLAALRKALVKQEVICGIPFTVQHNPARMVSTGAKTDKESILSRPCFLCRKNQPEDQRVCPIGDGYNLCVNPYPILPYHITIPSAEHREQILPADFCNTVSTLLNELPDEYALFYNGALCGASAPDHLHFQGVPTEHVPLIAFYRRTDSGKERLASISHSSVLHYIDSYVCPLFCIEQCRDGKKDESLFTNIMKELPCSNNEPEPKVNILAWQEDEKQIILIIPRCKHRPECYSAEAGKQMLVSPGTLDMAGIIVTPRKEDFEKISTEDIRQILQEVGLPREDAQEIIKKYRKRDRL
;
A
#
# COMPACT_ATOMS: atom_id res chain seq x y z
N ILE A 1 48.11 30.38 -3.93
CA ILE A 1 46.92 30.09 -4.73
C ILE A 1 46.41 28.75 -4.26
N ILE A 2 45.23 28.69 -3.69
CA ILE A 2 44.58 27.44 -3.29
C ILE A 2 43.92 26.92 -4.53
N ASP A 3 44.18 25.66 -4.85
CA ASP A 3 43.60 24.96 -5.99
C ASP A 3 42.09 25.05 -5.99
N HIS A 4 41.54 25.53 -7.07
CA HIS A 4 40.12 25.76 -7.24
C HIS A 4 39.49 24.43 -7.66
N LYS A 5 38.93 23.69 -6.71
CA LYS A 5 38.21 22.44 -7.03
C LYS A 5 36.83 22.73 -7.54
N GLU A 6 36.51 22.20 -8.70
CA GLU A 6 35.15 22.24 -9.24
C GLU A 6 34.21 21.44 -8.35
N TRP A 7 33.00 21.93 -8.16
CA TRP A 7 31.94 21.20 -7.46
C TRP A 7 31.28 20.20 -8.41
N THR A 8 31.78 18.99 -8.39
CA THR A 8 31.29 17.88 -9.18
C THR A 8 30.42 16.98 -8.32
N PRO A 9 29.61 16.08 -8.91
CA PRO A 9 28.90 15.07 -8.15
C PRO A 9 29.80 14.23 -7.24
N ASP A 10 31.03 13.93 -7.69
CA ASP A 10 31.98 13.10 -6.95
C ASP A 10 32.52 13.78 -5.70
N ASN A 11 32.67 15.10 -5.69
CA ASN A 11 33.09 15.86 -4.51
C ASN A 11 31.91 16.46 -3.71
N GLY A 12 30.66 16.04 -4.00
CA GLY A 12 29.48 16.47 -3.28
C GLY A 12 28.86 17.75 -3.79
N HIS A 13 28.97 18.03 -5.09
CA HIS A 13 28.36 19.18 -5.75
C HIS A 13 27.03 19.62 -5.14
N ASN A 14 26.96 20.84 -4.60
CA ASN A 14 25.82 21.43 -3.86
C ASN A 14 25.30 20.59 -2.66
N ASN A 15 26.08 19.62 -2.15
CA ASN A 15 25.72 18.82 -1.00
C ASN A 15 26.66 19.12 0.18
N ALA A 16 26.23 20.02 1.05
CA ALA A 16 27.01 20.44 2.21
C ALA A 16 27.36 19.28 3.16
N LEU A 17 26.59 18.18 3.18
CA LEU A 17 26.89 17.01 3.99
C LEU A 17 28.13 16.22 3.51
N ARG A 18 28.50 16.35 2.23
CA ARG A 18 29.63 15.61 1.60
C ARG A 18 30.92 16.37 1.56
N ILE A 19 30.93 17.66 1.92
CA ILE A 19 32.13 18.51 1.90
C ILE A 19 32.57 18.82 3.32
N ASN A 20 33.85 19.22 3.47
CA ASN A 20 34.45 19.53 4.78
C ASN A 20 34.32 20.99 5.18
N GLY A 21 33.72 21.82 4.36
CA GLY A 21 33.49 23.25 4.55
C GLY A 21 33.10 23.90 3.23
N LEU A 22 32.44 25.07 3.30
CA LEU A 22 31.96 25.77 2.13
C LEU A 22 33.05 26.64 1.45
N GLY A 23 34.23 26.74 2.06
CA GLY A 23 35.25 27.65 1.60
C GLY A 23 35.00 29.10 1.93
N ALA A 24 35.85 30.02 1.48
CA ALA A 24 35.72 31.47 1.61
C ALA A 24 36.06 32.12 0.24
N PRO A 25 35.44 33.29 -0.11
CA PRO A 25 34.40 34.03 0.59
C PRO A 25 33.02 33.41 0.44
N ARG A 26 32.10 33.83 1.30
CA ARG A 26 30.71 33.35 1.34
C ARG A 26 29.76 34.54 1.35
N ALA A 27 28.63 34.42 0.66
CA ALA A 27 27.56 35.37 0.70
C ALA A 27 26.24 34.69 1.09
N PHE A 28 25.48 35.30 1.96
CA PHE A 28 24.19 34.81 2.43
C PHE A 28 23.09 35.85 2.18
N PHE A 29 21.93 35.42 1.77
CA PHE A 29 20.75 36.27 1.68
C PHE A 29 20.30 36.67 3.11
N THR A 30 20.45 37.95 3.46
CA THR A 30 20.28 38.43 4.82
C THR A 30 18.95 38.07 5.49
N PRO A 31 17.78 38.13 4.83
CA PRO A 31 16.52 37.72 5.46
C PRO A 31 16.58 36.28 5.95
N LEU A 32 17.07 35.33 5.13
CA LEU A 32 17.18 33.92 5.50
C LEU A 32 18.24 33.68 6.58
N LEU A 33 19.34 34.45 6.55
CA LEU A 33 20.35 34.38 7.60
C LEU A 33 19.80 34.78 8.96
N ARG A 34 18.90 35.78 8.98
CA ARG A 34 18.24 36.24 10.21
C ARG A 34 17.21 35.18 10.72
N GLU A 35 16.55 34.50 9.82
CA GLU A 35 15.59 33.44 10.16
C GLU A 35 16.30 32.19 10.72
N ILE A 36 17.37 31.75 10.07
CA ILE A 36 18.14 30.56 10.46
C ILE A 36 18.96 30.83 11.74
N GLY A 37 19.47 32.05 11.88
CA GLY A 37 20.38 32.45 12.96
C GLY A 37 21.82 31.99 12.73
N VAL A 38 22.76 32.67 13.37
CA VAL A 38 24.19 32.33 13.34
C VAL A 38 24.55 31.67 14.66
N PRO A 39 25.06 30.42 14.68
CA PRO A 39 25.50 29.81 15.93
C PRO A 39 26.66 30.57 16.54
N ASN A 40 26.59 30.81 17.85
CA ASN A 40 27.64 31.51 18.60
C ASN A 40 28.73 30.52 19.04
N VAL A 41 29.54 30.10 18.09
CA VAL A 41 30.66 29.17 18.30
C VAL A 41 31.92 29.71 17.62
N SER A 42 33.08 29.38 18.15
CA SER A 42 34.37 29.83 17.59
C SER A 42 34.92 29.00 16.46
N TYR A 43 34.28 27.89 16.10
CA TYR A 43 34.68 26.99 15.02
C TYR A 43 33.46 26.31 14.40
N GLY A 44 33.42 26.25 13.06
CA GLY A 44 32.41 25.50 12.32
C GLY A 44 31.05 26.20 12.18
N GLU A 45 30.93 27.49 12.61
CA GLU A 45 29.70 28.30 12.45
C GLU A 45 29.27 28.41 11.00
N ASP A 46 30.23 28.55 10.11
CA ASP A 46 30.04 28.63 8.68
C ASP A 46 29.56 27.30 8.08
N TYR A 47 30.11 26.19 8.58
CA TYR A 47 29.68 24.87 8.16
C TYR A 47 28.27 24.56 8.64
N ALA A 48 27.93 24.88 9.88
CA ALA A 48 26.59 24.74 10.43
C ALA A 48 25.55 25.56 9.63
N LEU A 49 25.89 26.81 9.28
CA LEU A 49 25.06 27.64 8.40
C LEU A 49 24.87 27.02 7.03
N GLY A 50 25.92 26.53 6.40
CA GLY A 50 25.84 25.88 5.09
C GLY A 50 24.98 24.62 5.11
N LEU A 51 25.06 23.82 6.16
CA LEU A 51 24.18 22.67 6.36
C LEU A 51 22.74 23.10 6.46
N ALA A 52 22.42 24.11 7.31
CA ALA A 52 21.07 24.61 7.51
C ALA A 52 20.48 25.23 6.22
N PHE A 53 21.23 26.07 5.51
CA PHE A 53 20.80 26.62 4.21
C PHE A 53 20.53 25.53 3.17
N SER A 54 21.39 24.53 3.08
CA SER A 54 21.28 23.44 2.10
C SER A 54 20.11 22.48 2.36
N ARG A 55 19.38 22.63 3.49
CA ARG A 55 18.17 21.84 3.79
C ARG A 55 17.05 22.19 2.84
N THR A 56 16.86 23.47 2.54
CA THR A 56 15.75 23.99 1.74
C THR A 56 16.17 24.74 0.49
N TYR A 57 17.43 25.20 0.43
CA TYR A 57 17.94 26.03 -0.66
C TYR A 57 19.13 25.40 -1.34
N LYS A 58 19.33 25.72 -2.63
CA LYS A 58 20.54 25.37 -3.37
C LYS A 58 21.65 26.34 -3.07
N ILE A 59 22.84 25.81 -2.78
CA ILE A 59 24.05 26.62 -2.62
C ILE A 59 24.69 26.78 -4.01
N GLY A 60 24.74 27.99 -4.52
CA GLY A 60 25.42 28.32 -5.76
C GLY A 60 26.91 28.47 -5.55
N ARG A 61 27.68 28.46 -6.63
CA ARG A 61 29.12 28.73 -6.65
C ARG A 61 29.44 29.77 -7.73
N ILE A 62 30.32 30.71 -7.37
CA ILE A 62 30.96 31.64 -8.31
C ILE A 62 32.33 31.07 -8.63
N TYR A 63 32.60 30.86 -9.92
CA TYR A 63 33.83 30.23 -10.40
C TYR A 63 34.96 31.23 -10.66
N ASP A 64 34.63 32.53 -10.62
CA ASP A 64 35.64 33.58 -10.76
C ASP A 64 36.52 33.69 -9.51
N GLU A 65 37.80 34.01 -9.68
CA GLU A 65 38.72 34.26 -8.57
C GLU A 65 38.41 35.61 -7.91
N LEU A 66 37.58 35.60 -6.84
CA LEU A 66 37.16 36.80 -6.11
C LEU A 66 38.05 37.08 -4.88
N TYR A 67 38.93 36.13 -4.50
CA TYR A 67 39.62 36.24 -3.24
C TYR A 67 40.99 35.53 -3.29
N LEU A 68 42.06 36.25 -2.87
CA LEU A 68 43.43 35.74 -2.68
C LEU A 68 43.69 35.50 -1.20
N CYS A 69 43.77 34.22 -0.81
CA CYS A 69 44.10 33.82 0.55
C CYS A 69 45.63 33.71 0.75
N ARG A 70 46.17 34.59 1.62
CA ARG A 70 47.59 34.49 2.04
C ARG A 70 47.68 33.52 3.23
N ARG A 71 48.60 32.58 3.11
CA ARG A 71 48.97 31.69 4.23
C ARG A 71 50.39 32.01 4.65
N TRP A 72 50.63 32.14 5.99
CA TRP A 72 51.93 32.35 6.59
C TRP A 72 52.04 31.57 7.89
N GLU A 73 53.27 31.35 8.39
CA GLU A 73 53.51 30.79 9.72
C GLU A 73 52.85 31.65 10.78
N GLY A 74 51.95 31.07 11.60
CA GLY A 74 51.14 31.78 12.60
C GLY A 74 49.72 32.04 12.17
N ASN A 75 49.27 31.62 10.98
CA ASN A 75 47.85 31.63 10.62
C ASN A 75 47.11 30.53 11.41
N SER A 76 45.92 30.83 11.95
CA SER A 76 45.15 30.04 12.89
C SER A 76 44.98 28.56 12.51
N ASP A 77 45.01 28.23 11.22
CA ASP A 77 44.78 26.85 10.75
C ASP A 77 46.07 26.09 10.40
N ALA A 78 47.23 26.77 10.38
CA ALA A 78 48.46 26.16 9.90
C ALA A 78 49.27 25.41 10.99
N ALA A 79 48.93 25.60 12.27
CA ALA A 79 49.69 25.08 13.42
C ALA A 79 48.84 24.26 14.42
N LEU A 80 47.70 23.71 13.98
CA LEU A 80 46.84 22.92 14.86
C LEU A 80 47.47 21.55 15.12
N GLY A 81 47.65 21.20 16.42
CA GLY A 81 48.03 19.85 16.82
C GLY A 81 46.93 18.82 16.44
N ILE A 82 47.37 17.56 16.31
CA ILE A 82 46.48 16.46 15.90
C ILE A 82 45.22 16.31 16.80
N GLU A 83 45.34 16.56 18.09
CA GLU A 83 44.22 16.51 19.02
C GLU A 83 43.16 17.59 18.71
N GLN A 84 43.60 18.81 18.37
CA GLN A 84 42.68 19.88 17.99
C GLN A 84 42.02 19.59 16.64
N VAL A 85 42.78 19.05 15.69
CA VAL A 85 42.24 18.62 14.38
C VAL A 85 41.15 17.54 14.59
N ASN A 86 41.41 16.56 15.42
CA ASN A 86 40.44 15.50 15.75
C ASN A 86 39.21 16.07 16.45
N THR A 87 39.36 16.97 17.41
CA THR A 87 38.24 17.63 18.11
C THR A 87 37.39 18.40 17.11
N ASN A 88 37.99 19.14 16.20
CA ASN A 88 37.31 19.89 15.15
C ASN A 88 36.55 18.97 14.19
N ASN A 89 37.13 17.81 13.81
CA ASN A 89 36.46 16.83 12.97
C ASN A 89 35.27 16.18 13.67
N HIS A 90 35.43 15.77 14.93
CA HIS A 90 34.31 15.25 15.73
C HIS A 90 33.16 16.26 15.87
N TYR A 91 33.48 17.54 16.04
CA TYR A 91 32.46 18.58 16.08
C TYR A 91 31.69 18.69 14.73
N LYS A 92 32.40 18.68 13.61
CA LYS A 92 31.78 18.67 12.27
C LYS A 92 30.92 17.43 12.03
N ASP A 93 31.36 16.26 12.50
CA ASP A 93 30.58 15.02 12.39
C ASP A 93 29.33 15.05 13.24
N SER A 94 29.39 15.68 14.42
CA SER A 94 28.20 15.90 15.25
C SER A 94 27.19 16.84 14.55
N LEU A 95 27.66 17.91 13.89
CA LEU A 95 26.82 18.81 13.09
C LEU A 95 26.15 18.07 11.93
N ARG A 96 26.88 17.21 11.20
CA ARG A 96 26.34 16.38 10.12
C ARG A 96 25.26 15.43 10.63
N THR A 97 25.55 14.76 11.73
CA THR A 97 24.60 13.81 12.36
C THR A 97 23.31 14.52 12.79
N HIS A 98 23.45 15.67 13.43
CA HIS A 98 22.30 16.48 13.83
C HIS A 98 21.49 16.93 12.59
N GLU A 99 22.13 17.41 11.54
CA GLU A 99 21.47 17.85 10.32
C GLU A 99 20.78 16.69 9.57
N ILE A 100 21.38 15.50 9.52
CA ILE A 100 20.74 14.32 8.93
C ILE A 100 19.44 13.98 9.67
N ASN A 101 19.45 14.01 11.00
CA ASN A 101 18.26 13.77 11.81
C ASN A 101 17.17 14.84 11.59
N LEU A 102 17.55 16.11 11.53
CA LEU A 102 16.61 17.19 11.21
C LEU A 102 15.98 17.03 9.82
N ARG A 103 16.77 16.67 8.81
CA ARG A 103 16.25 16.41 7.44
C ARG A 103 15.31 15.23 7.42
N ARG A 104 15.60 14.19 8.17
CA ARG A 104 14.72 13.04 8.31
C ARG A 104 13.37 13.45 8.89
N CYS A 105 13.36 14.14 10.03
CA CYS A 105 12.12 14.64 10.63
C CYS A 105 11.36 15.58 9.69
N TYR A 106 12.04 16.49 9.00
CA TYR A 106 11.42 17.42 8.05
C TYR A 106 10.75 16.69 6.88
N ASN A 107 11.43 15.69 6.31
CA ASN A 107 10.87 14.87 5.22
C ASN A 107 9.68 14.04 5.68
N GLU A 108 9.73 13.47 6.89
CA GLU A 108 8.63 12.73 7.49
C GLU A 108 7.40 13.63 7.68
N GLN A 109 7.57 14.82 8.25
CA GLN A 109 6.47 15.79 8.41
C GLN A 109 5.89 16.26 7.07
N ARG A 110 6.74 16.49 6.07
CA ARG A 110 6.29 16.87 4.72
C ARG A 110 5.50 15.75 4.07
N SER A 111 5.97 14.52 4.13
CA SER A 111 5.26 13.35 3.60
C SER A 111 3.91 13.15 4.28
N GLN A 112 3.83 13.33 5.60
CA GLN A 112 2.56 13.26 6.34
C GLN A 112 1.58 14.37 5.94
N ASN A 113 2.06 15.59 5.76
CA ASN A 113 1.21 16.72 5.33
C ASN A 113 0.71 16.54 3.90
N ASP A 114 1.57 16.09 2.98
CA ASP A 114 1.18 15.81 1.59
C ASP A 114 0.19 14.63 1.54
N GLY A 115 0.40 13.57 2.33
CA GLY A 115 -0.50 12.44 2.46
C GLY A 115 -1.88 12.85 3.00
N ASN A 116 -1.94 13.64 4.05
CA ASN A 116 -3.21 14.14 4.62
C ASN A 116 -4.00 14.99 3.61
N LYS A 117 -3.30 15.80 2.81
CA LYS A 117 -3.94 16.59 1.75
C LYS A 117 -4.49 15.68 0.64
N SER A 118 -3.75 14.67 0.21
CA SER A 118 -4.22 13.69 -0.78
C SER A 118 -5.43 12.91 -0.28
N LYS A 119 -5.42 12.45 0.98
CA LYS A 119 -6.57 11.78 1.60
C LYS A 119 -7.83 12.60 1.58
N ALA A 120 -7.75 13.87 1.97
CA ALA A 120 -8.88 14.78 1.97
C ALA A 120 -9.42 15.04 0.54
N GLN A 121 -8.52 15.20 -0.44
CA GLN A 121 -8.89 15.38 -1.84
C GLN A 121 -9.56 14.13 -2.41
N ASN A 122 -9.02 12.95 -2.16
CA ASN A 122 -9.57 11.69 -2.64
C ASN A 122 -10.90 11.36 -1.97
N LYS A 123 -11.07 11.65 -0.67
CA LYS A 123 -12.36 11.55 0.01
C LYS A 123 -13.41 12.42 -0.66
N HIS A 124 -13.11 13.68 -0.88
CA HIS A 124 -14.00 14.61 -1.57
C HIS A 124 -14.34 14.14 -3.00
N PHE A 125 -13.34 13.63 -3.74
CA PHE A 125 -13.55 13.08 -5.08
C PHE A 125 -14.53 11.91 -5.05
N ILE A 126 -14.35 10.95 -4.13
CA ILE A 126 -15.22 9.77 -3.98
C ILE A 126 -16.66 10.20 -3.68
N GLU A 127 -16.86 11.03 -2.65
CA GLU A 127 -18.16 11.51 -2.23
C GLU A 127 -18.88 12.28 -3.35
N LYS A 128 -18.16 13.19 -4.00
CA LYS A 128 -18.67 14.01 -5.12
C LYS A 128 -19.08 13.15 -6.30
N GLN A 129 -18.24 12.16 -6.69
CA GLN A 129 -18.53 11.29 -7.82
C GLN A 129 -19.76 10.40 -7.56
N PHE A 130 -19.95 9.88 -6.33
CA PHE A 130 -21.17 9.18 -5.95
C PHE A 130 -22.41 10.08 -5.92
N ALA A 131 -22.26 11.36 -5.66
CA ALA A 131 -23.36 12.32 -5.66
C ALA A 131 -23.76 12.80 -7.07
N GLU A 132 -22.77 13.02 -7.95
CA GLU A 132 -22.96 13.66 -9.27
C GLU A 132 -23.18 12.65 -10.41
N TRP A 133 -22.65 11.44 -10.32
CA TRP A 133 -22.83 10.43 -11.36
C TRP A 133 -24.10 9.62 -11.11
N GLN A 134 -25.14 9.86 -11.90
CA GLN A 134 -26.48 9.31 -11.71
C GLN A 134 -26.49 7.79 -11.49
N THR A 135 -25.74 7.03 -12.33
CA THR A 135 -25.66 5.56 -12.20
C THR A 135 -25.11 5.13 -10.84
N ALA A 136 -24.05 5.79 -10.36
CA ALA A 136 -23.45 5.47 -9.07
C ALA A 136 -24.35 5.90 -7.91
N SER A 137 -24.99 7.05 -8.02
CA SER A 137 -25.94 7.58 -7.03
C SER A 137 -27.16 6.65 -6.85
N ASP A 138 -27.77 6.23 -7.97
CA ASP A 138 -28.95 5.35 -7.97
C ASP A 138 -28.60 3.98 -7.38
N ASN A 139 -27.46 3.41 -7.76
CA ASN A 139 -27.03 2.12 -7.25
C ASN A 139 -26.61 2.18 -5.77
N LEU A 140 -26.03 3.29 -5.32
CA LEU A 140 -25.77 3.51 -3.88
C LEU A 140 -27.09 3.63 -3.09
N ALA A 141 -28.09 4.31 -3.64
CA ALA A 141 -29.41 4.40 -3.03
C ALA A 141 -30.13 3.04 -3.00
N ALA A 142 -30.00 2.24 -4.08
CA ALA A 142 -30.52 0.88 -4.14
C ALA A 142 -29.82 -0.05 -3.12
N LEU A 143 -28.50 0.07 -2.98
CA LEU A 143 -27.72 -0.69 -2.01
C LEU A 143 -28.22 -0.46 -0.57
N ARG A 144 -28.55 0.78 -0.20
CA ARG A 144 -29.08 1.12 1.12
C ARG A 144 -30.45 0.48 1.42
N LYS A 145 -31.17 0.05 0.38
CA LYS A 145 -32.49 -0.63 0.47
C LYS A 145 -32.38 -2.13 0.20
N ALA A 146 -31.16 -2.66 -0.04
CA ALA A 146 -30.93 -4.06 -0.33
C ALA A 146 -31.38 -4.94 0.86
N LEU A 147 -31.93 -6.10 0.55
CA LEU A 147 -32.25 -7.08 1.59
C LEU A 147 -30.93 -7.65 2.13
N VAL A 148 -30.82 -7.68 3.43
CA VAL A 148 -29.67 -8.26 4.13
C VAL A 148 -30.14 -9.20 5.24
N LYS A 149 -29.39 -10.26 5.48
CA LYS A 149 -29.52 -11.12 6.65
C LYS A 149 -28.15 -11.42 7.24
N GLN A 150 -28.12 -11.74 8.52
CA GLN A 150 -26.88 -12.08 9.22
C GLN A 150 -26.83 -13.58 9.48
N GLU A 151 -25.67 -14.19 9.19
CA GLU A 151 -25.39 -15.59 9.49
C GLU A 151 -24.12 -15.64 10.34
N VAL A 152 -24.06 -16.50 11.35
CA VAL A 152 -22.89 -16.59 12.24
C VAL A 152 -22.00 -17.79 11.85
N ILE A 153 -20.79 -17.50 11.40
CA ILE A 153 -19.81 -18.51 11.00
C ILE A 153 -18.53 -18.29 11.79
N CYS A 154 -18.03 -19.32 12.47
CA CYS A 154 -16.86 -19.21 13.36
C CYS A 154 -16.97 -18.06 14.39
N GLY A 155 -18.17 -17.80 14.91
CA GLY A 155 -18.41 -16.71 15.85
C GLY A 155 -18.35 -15.30 15.23
N ILE A 156 -18.42 -15.21 13.91
CA ILE A 156 -18.33 -13.95 13.14
C ILE A 156 -19.67 -13.73 12.44
N PRO A 157 -20.27 -12.53 12.53
CA PRO A 157 -21.48 -12.18 11.79
C PRO A 157 -21.13 -11.96 10.31
N PHE A 158 -21.50 -12.89 9.46
CA PHE A 158 -21.45 -12.75 8.00
C PHE A 158 -22.71 -12.03 7.53
N THR A 159 -22.56 -11.10 6.60
CA THR A 159 -23.67 -10.41 5.96
C THR A 159 -24.01 -11.08 4.64
N VAL A 160 -25.19 -11.61 4.48
CA VAL A 160 -25.72 -12.05 3.18
C VAL A 160 -26.54 -10.92 2.59
N GLN A 161 -26.27 -10.56 1.35
CA GLN A 161 -26.87 -9.41 0.67
C GLN A 161 -27.51 -9.83 -0.64
N HIS A 162 -28.79 -9.53 -0.82
CA HIS A 162 -29.44 -9.59 -2.13
C HIS A 162 -29.13 -8.31 -2.91
N ASN A 163 -28.27 -8.44 -3.93
CA ASN A 163 -27.83 -7.31 -4.75
C ASN A 163 -27.98 -7.63 -6.26
N PRO A 164 -29.17 -7.37 -6.87
CA PRO A 164 -29.42 -7.68 -8.28
C PRO A 164 -28.47 -6.97 -9.24
N ALA A 165 -27.97 -5.78 -8.89
CA ALA A 165 -27.02 -5.02 -9.70
C ALA A 165 -25.69 -5.77 -9.93
N ARG A 166 -25.38 -6.75 -9.08
CA ARG A 166 -24.18 -7.59 -9.20
C ARG A 166 -24.34 -8.78 -10.15
N MET A 167 -25.51 -8.97 -10.76
CA MET A 167 -25.74 -10.06 -11.73
C MET A 167 -24.70 -10.04 -12.86
N VAL A 168 -24.38 -8.85 -13.37
CA VAL A 168 -23.41 -8.68 -14.47
C VAL A 168 -22.01 -9.17 -14.06
N SER A 169 -21.54 -8.80 -12.87
CA SER A 169 -20.18 -9.18 -12.42
C SER A 169 -20.11 -10.61 -11.89
N THR A 170 -21.15 -11.09 -11.18
CA THR A 170 -21.20 -12.50 -10.70
C THR A 170 -21.32 -13.48 -11.86
N GLY A 171 -22.08 -13.12 -12.89
CA GLY A 171 -22.24 -13.89 -14.12
C GLY A 171 -21.19 -13.61 -15.20
N ALA A 172 -20.16 -12.81 -14.93
CA ALA A 172 -19.16 -12.45 -15.89
C ALA A 172 -18.47 -13.68 -16.48
N LYS A 173 -18.39 -13.73 -17.82
CA LYS A 173 -17.61 -14.71 -18.54
C LYS A 173 -16.15 -14.27 -18.53
N THR A 174 -15.31 -15.07 -17.90
CA THR A 174 -13.87 -14.80 -17.69
C THR A 174 -12.97 -15.76 -18.47
N ASP A 175 -13.55 -16.51 -19.42
CA ASP A 175 -12.79 -17.30 -20.36
C ASP A 175 -12.08 -16.42 -21.40
N LYS A 176 -10.95 -16.89 -21.93
CA LYS A 176 -10.09 -16.13 -22.86
C LYS A 176 -10.83 -15.60 -24.09
N GLU A 177 -11.74 -16.40 -24.66
CA GLU A 177 -12.49 -16.02 -25.85
C GLU A 177 -13.46 -14.87 -25.57
N SER A 178 -14.20 -14.95 -24.46
CA SER A 178 -15.12 -13.89 -24.02
C SER A 178 -14.37 -12.60 -23.67
N ILE A 179 -13.20 -12.67 -23.07
CA ILE A 179 -12.37 -11.51 -22.76
C ILE A 179 -11.87 -10.83 -24.04
N LEU A 180 -11.35 -11.59 -25.00
CA LEU A 180 -10.83 -11.04 -26.28
C LEU A 180 -11.93 -10.42 -27.13
N SER A 181 -13.18 -10.85 -27.00
CA SER A 181 -14.32 -10.37 -27.78
C SER A 181 -14.93 -9.06 -27.26
N ARG A 182 -14.55 -8.58 -26.08
CA ARG A 182 -15.11 -7.37 -25.45
C ARG A 182 -14.07 -6.26 -25.28
N PRO A 183 -14.45 -4.98 -25.38
CA PRO A 183 -13.59 -3.89 -24.93
C PRO A 183 -13.41 -3.97 -23.41
N CYS A 184 -12.19 -3.72 -22.94
CA CYS A 184 -11.89 -3.68 -21.49
C CYS A 184 -12.57 -2.45 -20.86
N PHE A 185 -13.52 -2.68 -19.95
CA PHE A 185 -14.29 -1.60 -19.31
C PHE A 185 -13.51 -0.82 -18.24
N LEU A 186 -12.32 -1.27 -17.85
CA LEU A 186 -11.43 -0.53 -16.95
C LEU A 186 -10.49 0.43 -17.68
N CYS A 187 -10.29 0.23 -19.00
CA CYS A 187 -9.53 1.18 -19.80
C CYS A 187 -10.27 2.51 -19.94
N ARG A 188 -9.60 3.63 -19.66
CA ARG A 188 -10.20 4.98 -19.67
C ARG A 188 -11.03 5.29 -20.94
N LYS A 189 -10.54 4.86 -22.12
CA LYS A 189 -11.22 5.06 -23.39
C LYS A 189 -12.57 4.37 -23.54
N ASN A 190 -12.86 3.38 -22.70
CA ASN A 190 -14.10 2.58 -22.73
C ASN A 190 -15.01 2.86 -21.53
N GLN A 191 -14.56 3.71 -20.59
CA GLN A 191 -15.37 4.11 -19.45
C GLN A 191 -16.45 5.12 -19.87
N PRO A 192 -17.61 5.16 -19.19
CA PRO A 192 -18.61 6.19 -19.38
C PRO A 192 -18.03 7.60 -19.19
N GLU A 193 -18.53 8.59 -19.93
CA GLU A 193 -18.08 9.99 -19.82
C GLU A 193 -18.25 10.55 -18.40
N ASP A 194 -19.35 10.19 -17.74
CA ASP A 194 -19.67 10.62 -16.38
C ASP A 194 -18.78 9.96 -15.30
N GLN A 195 -18.11 8.85 -15.62
CA GLN A 195 -17.15 8.22 -14.72
C GLN A 195 -15.83 8.97 -14.73
N ARG A 196 -15.65 9.85 -13.77
CA ARG A 196 -14.39 10.57 -13.60
C ARG A 196 -13.33 9.67 -12.98
N VAL A 197 -12.07 9.99 -13.25
CA VAL A 197 -10.91 9.33 -12.66
C VAL A 197 -10.00 10.35 -12.02
N CYS A 198 -9.33 9.96 -10.94
CA CYS A 198 -8.30 10.74 -10.27
C CYS A 198 -7.02 9.90 -10.22
N PRO A 199 -5.87 10.39 -10.69
CA PRO A 199 -4.61 9.68 -10.52
C PRO A 199 -4.34 9.42 -9.03
N ILE A 200 -3.86 8.22 -8.71
CA ILE A 200 -3.50 7.80 -7.35
C ILE A 200 -2.28 6.88 -7.39
N GLY A 201 -1.36 7.04 -6.46
CA GLY A 201 -0.12 6.29 -6.43
C GLY A 201 0.66 6.38 -7.74
N ASP A 202 1.56 5.44 -7.96
CA ASP A 202 2.38 5.38 -9.18
C ASP A 202 1.70 4.54 -10.26
N GLY A 203 1.04 5.22 -11.22
CA GLY A 203 0.47 4.58 -12.40
C GLY A 203 -0.89 3.88 -12.19
N TYR A 204 -1.70 4.37 -11.25
CA TYR A 204 -3.07 3.92 -11.02
C TYR A 204 -4.07 5.06 -11.12
N ASN A 205 -5.34 4.72 -11.26
CA ASN A 205 -6.46 5.65 -11.32
C ASN A 205 -7.53 5.29 -10.30
N LEU A 206 -7.93 6.24 -9.47
CA LEU A 206 -9.06 6.10 -8.56
C LEU A 206 -10.37 6.37 -9.30
N CYS A 207 -11.29 5.42 -9.22
CA CYS A 207 -12.66 5.52 -9.73
C CYS A 207 -13.64 5.03 -8.67
N VAL A 208 -14.90 5.52 -8.67
CA VAL A 208 -15.96 4.88 -7.90
C VAL A 208 -16.48 3.64 -8.65
N ASN A 209 -16.87 2.62 -7.90
CA ASN A 209 -17.53 1.45 -8.48
C ASN A 209 -19.01 1.76 -8.70
N PRO A 210 -19.52 1.74 -9.95
CA PRO A 210 -20.92 2.08 -10.21
C PRO A 210 -21.92 1.03 -9.68
N TYR A 211 -21.45 -0.17 -9.36
CA TYR A 211 -22.27 -1.26 -8.80
C TYR A 211 -21.73 -1.68 -7.43
N PRO A 212 -21.83 -0.83 -6.40
CA PRO A 212 -21.17 -1.06 -5.13
C PRO A 212 -21.71 -2.29 -4.39
N ILE A 213 -20.83 -3.02 -3.70
CA ILE A 213 -21.18 -4.07 -2.73
C ILE A 213 -21.35 -3.45 -1.34
N LEU A 214 -20.53 -2.45 -1.03
CA LEU A 214 -20.57 -1.66 0.19
C LEU A 214 -20.63 -0.17 -0.15
N PRO A 215 -21.11 0.68 0.77
CA PRO A 215 -21.10 2.13 0.55
C PRO A 215 -19.69 2.62 0.16
N TYR A 216 -19.63 3.56 -0.76
CA TYR A 216 -18.39 4.18 -1.23
C TYR A 216 -17.33 3.20 -1.76
N HIS A 217 -17.77 2.07 -2.32
CA HIS A 217 -16.91 1.10 -2.99
C HIS A 217 -16.16 1.75 -4.16
N ILE A 218 -14.84 1.65 -4.19
CA ILE A 218 -13.96 2.21 -5.21
C ILE A 218 -13.26 1.11 -6.00
N THR A 219 -12.81 1.44 -7.22
CA THR A 219 -11.97 0.61 -8.08
C THR A 219 -10.73 1.40 -8.46
N ILE A 220 -9.58 0.77 -8.40
CA ILE A 220 -8.28 1.38 -8.68
C ILE A 220 -7.57 0.58 -9.77
N PRO A 221 -7.93 0.77 -11.05
CA PRO A 221 -7.25 0.14 -12.15
C PRO A 221 -5.87 0.75 -12.40
N SER A 222 -4.96 -0.06 -12.88
CA SER A 222 -3.71 0.40 -13.51
C SER A 222 -4.04 1.39 -14.63
N ALA A 223 -3.28 2.47 -14.75
CA ALA A 223 -3.44 3.44 -15.84
C ALA A 223 -3.18 2.81 -17.19
N GLU A 224 -2.24 1.86 -17.24
CA GLU A 224 -1.94 1.05 -18.42
C GLU A 224 -2.71 -0.28 -18.37
N HIS A 225 -3.14 -0.74 -19.55
CA HIS A 225 -3.78 -2.05 -19.68
C HIS A 225 -2.74 -3.15 -19.52
N ARG A 226 -2.85 -3.92 -18.44
CA ARG A 226 -2.01 -5.08 -18.13
C ARG A 226 -2.80 -6.14 -17.38
N GLU A 227 -2.44 -7.40 -17.55
CA GLU A 227 -3.15 -8.52 -16.93
C GLU A 227 -3.26 -8.41 -15.42
N GLN A 228 -4.31 -9.02 -14.83
CA GLN A 228 -4.56 -9.10 -13.41
C GLN A 228 -3.56 -10.06 -12.75
N ILE A 229 -2.35 -9.55 -12.52
CA ILE A 229 -1.23 -10.23 -11.88
C ILE A 229 -0.67 -9.31 -10.80
N LEU A 230 -0.31 -9.86 -9.64
CA LEU A 230 0.26 -9.13 -8.52
C LEU A 230 1.54 -8.40 -8.93
N PRO A 231 1.68 -7.10 -8.64
CA PRO A 231 2.93 -6.38 -8.86
C PRO A 231 4.05 -6.96 -7.99
N ALA A 232 5.28 -6.93 -8.49
CA ALA A 232 6.44 -7.48 -7.79
C ALA A 232 6.74 -6.75 -6.46
N ASP A 233 6.35 -5.47 -6.37
CA ASP A 233 6.46 -4.60 -5.21
C ASP A 233 5.09 -4.39 -4.53
N PHE A 234 4.32 -5.46 -4.39
CA PHE A 234 2.94 -5.45 -3.90
C PHE A 234 2.75 -4.71 -2.58
N CYS A 235 3.60 -4.98 -1.58
CA CYS A 235 3.48 -4.34 -0.26
C CYS A 235 3.71 -2.83 -0.33
N ASN A 236 4.67 -2.38 -1.16
CA ASN A 236 4.92 -0.97 -1.41
C ASN A 236 3.80 -0.32 -2.20
N THR A 237 3.30 -0.98 -3.26
CA THR A 237 2.15 -0.51 -4.06
C THR A 237 0.93 -0.28 -3.16
N VAL A 238 0.56 -1.27 -2.35
CA VAL A 238 -0.56 -1.17 -1.40
C VAL A 238 -0.34 -0.05 -0.38
N SER A 239 0.89 0.08 0.14
CA SER A 239 1.24 1.17 1.07
C SER A 239 1.04 2.55 0.44
N THR A 240 1.52 2.74 -0.79
CA THR A 240 1.39 3.99 -1.53
C THR A 240 -0.09 4.35 -1.74
N LEU A 241 -0.89 3.39 -2.20
CA LEU A 241 -2.32 3.59 -2.42
C LEU A 241 -3.07 3.91 -1.12
N LEU A 242 -2.81 3.16 -0.02
CA LEU A 242 -3.44 3.41 1.27
C LEU A 242 -3.03 4.74 1.91
N ASN A 243 -1.81 5.22 1.66
CA ASN A 243 -1.36 6.52 2.16
C ASN A 243 -2.07 7.71 1.50
N GLU A 244 -2.67 7.50 0.34
CA GLU A 244 -3.43 8.53 -0.37
C GLU A 244 -4.95 8.38 -0.23
N LEU A 245 -5.44 7.22 0.22
CA LEU A 245 -6.86 6.98 0.52
C LEU A 245 -7.21 7.45 1.94
N PRO A 246 -8.49 7.76 2.22
CA PRO A 246 -8.96 8.01 3.58
C PRO A 246 -8.59 6.85 4.52
N ASP A 247 -8.24 7.16 5.78
CA ASP A 247 -7.74 6.17 6.76
C ASP A 247 -8.74 5.03 7.04
N GLU A 248 -10.01 5.27 6.81
CA GLU A 248 -11.07 4.29 6.95
C GLU A 248 -11.12 3.24 5.84
N TYR A 249 -10.27 3.30 4.81
CA TYR A 249 -10.32 2.35 3.69
C TYR A 249 -9.44 1.13 3.88
N ALA A 250 -9.99 -0.02 3.45
CA ALA A 250 -9.22 -1.21 3.11
C ALA A 250 -9.17 -1.37 1.60
N LEU A 251 -8.02 -1.79 1.09
CA LEU A 251 -7.84 -2.25 -0.28
C LEU A 251 -8.00 -3.76 -0.35
N PHE A 252 -8.50 -4.24 -1.49
CA PHE A 252 -8.50 -5.67 -1.75
C PHE A 252 -8.15 -6.00 -3.21
N TYR A 253 -7.60 -7.19 -3.39
CA TYR A 253 -7.20 -7.77 -4.67
C TYR A 253 -7.92 -9.08 -4.88
N ASN A 254 -8.57 -9.19 -6.02
CA ASN A 254 -9.10 -10.45 -6.53
C ASN A 254 -8.13 -11.00 -7.58
N GLY A 255 -7.50 -12.13 -7.34
CA GLY A 255 -6.75 -12.83 -8.36
C GLY A 255 -7.61 -13.12 -9.59
N ALA A 256 -7.00 -13.26 -10.76
CA ALA A 256 -7.69 -13.46 -12.04
C ALA A 256 -8.72 -14.60 -12.01
N LEU A 257 -8.42 -15.68 -11.27
CA LEU A 257 -9.29 -16.85 -11.04
C LEU A 257 -9.88 -16.88 -9.60
N CYS A 258 -10.04 -15.69 -8.97
CA CYS A 258 -10.55 -15.58 -7.61
C CYS A 258 -11.58 -14.45 -7.47
N GLY A 259 -12.49 -14.34 -8.43
CA GLY A 259 -13.59 -13.38 -8.41
C GLY A 259 -13.30 -12.06 -9.12
N ALA A 260 -12.17 -11.90 -9.83
CA ALA A 260 -11.95 -10.76 -10.71
C ALA A 260 -12.90 -10.79 -11.91
N SER A 261 -13.67 -9.72 -12.14
CA SER A 261 -14.54 -9.58 -13.31
C SER A 261 -13.81 -9.04 -14.55
N ALA A 262 -12.60 -8.49 -14.37
CA ALA A 262 -11.70 -8.03 -15.42
C ALA A 262 -10.31 -8.65 -15.23
N PRO A 263 -10.13 -9.95 -15.51
CA PRO A 263 -8.83 -10.61 -15.34
C PRO A 263 -7.78 -10.16 -16.37
N ASP A 264 -8.19 -9.40 -17.35
CA ASP A 264 -7.39 -8.78 -18.41
C ASP A 264 -6.83 -7.40 -18.02
N HIS A 265 -7.22 -6.85 -16.84
CA HIS A 265 -6.76 -5.52 -16.44
C HIS A 265 -6.49 -5.45 -14.94
N LEU A 266 -5.21 -5.25 -14.56
CA LEU A 266 -4.82 -5.12 -13.18
C LEU A 266 -5.60 -4.00 -12.48
N HIS A 267 -6.25 -4.35 -11.38
CA HIS A 267 -6.97 -3.40 -10.54
C HIS A 267 -7.02 -3.86 -9.09
N PHE A 268 -6.98 -2.89 -8.21
CA PHE A 268 -7.39 -3.04 -6.83
C PHE A 268 -8.81 -2.52 -6.65
N GLN A 269 -9.42 -2.83 -5.53
CA GLN A 269 -10.68 -2.26 -5.12
C GLN A 269 -10.57 -1.81 -3.67
N GLY A 270 -11.46 -0.92 -3.22
CA GLY A 270 -11.41 -0.44 -1.84
C GLY A 270 -12.80 -0.19 -1.27
N VAL A 271 -12.92 -0.39 0.04
CA VAL A 271 -14.15 -0.21 0.81
C VAL A 271 -13.83 0.30 2.21
N PRO A 272 -14.76 0.99 2.91
CA PRO A 272 -14.57 1.32 4.31
C PRO A 272 -14.42 0.08 5.20
N THR A 273 -13.44 0.09 6.08
CA THR A 273 -13.06 -1.04 6.96
C THR A 273 -14.18 -1.45 7.92
N GLU A 274 -14.99 -0.49 8.36
CA GLU A 274 -16.08 -0.72 9.34
C GLU A 274 -17.15 -1.72 8.88
N HIS A 275 -17.27 -1.90 7.56
CA HIS A 275 -18.26 -2.78 6.98
C HIS A 275 -17.72 -4.20 6.68
N VAL A 276 -16.45 -4.49 6.96
CA VAL A 276 -15.81 -5.76 6.60
C VAL A 276 -15.67 -6.69 7.81
N PRO A 277 -16.48 -7.77 7.90
CA PRO A 277 -16.47 -8.66 9.06
C PRO A 277 -15.12 -9.27 9.39
N LEU A 278 -14.33 -9.63 8.38
CA LEU A 278 -12.98 -10.19 8.57
C LEU A 278 -12.02 -9.22 9.26
N ILE A 279 -12.15 -7.90 9.03
CA ILE A 279 -11.34 -6.89 9.73
C ILE A 279 -11.76 -6.83 11.22
N ALA A 280 -13.07 -6.85 11.49
CA ALA A 280 -13.57 -6.90 12.86
C ALA A 280 -13.12 -8.17 13.60
N PHE A 281 -13.10 -9.33 12.91
CA PHE A 281 -12.53 -10.57 13.45
C PHE A 281 -11.03 -10.45 13.73
N TYR A 282 -10.25 -9.89 12.81
CA TYR A 282 -8.80 -9.71 12.99
C TYR A 282 -8.48 -8.89 14.24
N ARG A 283 -9.30 -7.89 14.57
CA ARG A 283 -9.14 -7.00 15.73
C ARG A 283 -9.43 -7.69 17.08
N ARG A 284 -10.07 -8.85 17.07
CA ARG A 284 -10.34 -9.60 18.30
C ARG A 284 -9.04 -10.21 18.83
N THR A 285 -8.90 -10.20 20.16
CA THR A 285 -7.74 -10.78 20.86
C THR A 285 -7.64 -12.29 20.71
N ASP A 286 -8.80 -12.96 20.45
CA ASP A 286 -8.94 -14.41 20.29
C ASP A 286 -8.88 -14.88 18.82
N SER A 287 -8.39 -14.05 17.90
CA SER A 287 -8.29 -14.39 16.48
C SER A 287 -7.34 -15.57 16.17
N GLY A 288 -6.60 -16.08 17.17
CA GLY A 288 -5.79 -17.30 17.03
C GLY A 288 -4.58 -17.14 16.10
N LYS A 289 -3.91 -15.99 16.15
CA LYS A 289 -2.71 -15.73 15.35
C LYS A 289 -1.52 -16.54 15.84
N GLU A 290 -0.99 -17.42 14.99
CA GLU A 290 0.27 -18.12 15.20
C GLU A 290 1.38 -17.44 14.41
N ARG A 291 2.46 -17.00 15.07
CA ARG A 291 3.62 -16.43 14.41
C ARG A 291 4.40 -17.51 13.68
N LEU A 292 4.65 -17.32 12.37
CA LEU A 292 5.41 -18.25 11.54
C LEU A 292 6.84 -17.79 11.24
N ALA A 293 7.01 -16.49 10.96
CA ALA A 293 8.29 -15.92 10.58
C ALA A 293 8.34 -14.42 10.92
N SER A 294 9.54 -13.87 11.06
CA SER A 294 9.75 -12.43 11.15
C SER A 294 11.05 -12.03 10.47
N ILE A 295 11.01 -10.87 9.82
CA ILE A 295 12.19 -10.18 9.33
C ILE A 295 12.28 -8.89 10.13
N SER A 296 13.25 -8.79 11.01
CA SER A 296 13.35 -7.71 11.99
C SER A 296 12.14 -7.62 12.97
N HIS A 297 12.14 -6.64 13.87
CA HIS A 297 11.01 -6.40 14.79
C HIS A 297 9.80 -5.75 14.08
N SER A 298 9.93 -5.34 12.81
CA SER A 298 8.95 -4.53 12.09
C SER A 298 8.11 -5.30 11.07
N SER A 299 8.44 -6.57 10.76
CA SER A 299 7.70 -7.37 9.78
C SER A 299 7.52 -8.78 10.28
N VAL A 300 6.26 -9.22 10.42
CA VAL A 300 5.90 -10.53 10.97
C VAL A 300 4.86 -11.21 10.08
N LEU A 301 5.07 -12.49 9.80
CA LEU A 301 4.09 -13.37 9.16
C LEU A 301 3.39 -14.22 10.21
N HIS A 302 2.06 -14.20 10.21
CA HIS A 302 1.19 -15.00 11.05
C HIS A 302 0.35 -15.96 10.22
N TYR A 303 -0.03 -17.07 10.82
CA TYR A 303 -1.09 -17.96 10.37
C TYR A 303 -2.32 -17.83 11.28
N ILE A 304 -3.51 -17.90 10.70
CA ILE A 304 -4.78 -17.83 11.41
C ILE A 304 -5.64 -19.01 10.99
N ASP A 305 -5.89 -19.96 11.91
CA ASP A 305 -6.68 -21.17 11.68
C ASP A 305 -8.13 -21.05 12.12
N SER A 306 -8.43 -20.10 12.98
CA SER A 306 -9.75 -19.94 13.63
C SER A 306 -10.83 -19.35 12.69
N TYR A 307 -10.48 -18.98 11.47
CA TYR A 307 -11.42 -18.54 10.43
C TYR A 307 -12.01 -19.72 9.66
N VAL A 308 -13.01 -19.47 8.81
CA VAL A 308 -13.70 -20.48 7.99
C VAL A 308 -12.76 -21.23 7.05
N CYS A 309 -11.71 -20.57 6.57
CA CYS A 309 -10.62 -21.13 5.78
C CYS A 309 -9.27 -20.61 6.29
N PRO A 310 -8.14 -21.25 5.96
CA PRO A 310 -6.81 -20.80 6.33
C PRO A 310 -6.50 -19.38 5.85
N LEU A 311 -5.89 -18.57 6.71
CA LEU A 311 -5.42 -17.22 6.39
C LEU A 311 -3.95 -17.07 6.75
N PHE A 312 -3.22 -16.30 5.94
CA PHE A 312 -1.90 -15.78 6.31
C PHE A 312 -2.00 -14.27 6.48
N CYS A 313 -1.29 -13.74 7.46
CA CYS A 313 -1.31 -12.32 7.76
C CYS A 313 0.11 -11.79 7.87
N ILE A 314 0.42 -10.74 7.11
CA ILE A 314 1.67 -10.00 7.24
C ILE A 314 1.35 -8.68 7.94
N GLU A 315 2.00 -8.45 9.07
CA GLU A 315 2.01 -7.18 9.78
C GLU A 315 3.35 -6.50 9.53
N GLN A 316 3.34 -5.27 9.02
CA GLN A 316 4.54 -4.48 8.77
C GLN A 316 4.38 -3.08 9.39
N CYS A 317 5.49 -2.39 9.67
CA CYS A 317 5.45 -0.99 10.06
C CYS A 317 4.76 -0.16 8.95
N ARG A 318 3.87 0.75 9.34
CA ARG A 318 3.13 1.63 8.43
C ARG A 318 4.06 2.56 7.66
N ASP A 319 5.06 3.10 8.34
CA ASP A 319 5.99 4.06 7.77
C ASP A 319 7.18 3.40 7.07
N GLY A 320 7.75 4.12 6.11
CA GLY A 320 8.94 3.70 5.37
C GLY A 320 8.68 2.66 4.28
N LYS A 321 9.77 2.23 3.66
CA LYS A 321 9.76 1.22 2.59
C LYS A 321 9.39 -0.14 3.16
N LYS A 322 8.47 -0.84 2.49
CA LYS A 322 8.02 -2.17 2.89
C LYS A 322 9.02 -3.25 2.49
N ASP A 323 9.08 -4.29 3.32
CA ASP A 323 9.83 -5.50 2.99
C ASP A 323 8.91 -6.45 2.22
N GLU A 324 9.28 -6.75 0.98
CA GLU A 324 8.54 -7.65 0.09
C GLU A 324 8.85 -9.12 0.35
N SER A 325 9.86 -9.44 1.15
CA SER A 325 10.37 -10.80 1.23
C SER A 325 9.41 -11.77 1.90
N LEU A 326 8.71 -11.38 2.99
CA LEU A 326 7.68 -12.22 3.60
C LEU A 326 6.53 -12.50 2.65
N PHE A 327 6.07 -11.47 1.93
CA PHE A 327 5.01 -11.62 0.93
C PHE A 327 5.45 -12.53 -0.22
N THR A 328 6.61 -12.27 -0.79
CA THR A 328 7.17 -13.08 -1.88
C THR A 328 7.38 -14.54 -1.45
N ASN A 329 7.86 -14.75 -0.23
CA ASN A 329 8.12 -16.10 0.27
C ASN A 329 6.82 -16.88 0.49
N ILE A 330 5.80 -16.30 1.12
CA ILE A 330 4.54 -17.00 1.29
C ILE A 330 3.86 -17.29 -0.05
N MET A 331 3.89 -16.33 -1.00
CA MET A 331 3.33 -16.53 -2.33
C MET A 331 3.98 -17.70 -3.10
N LYS A 332 5.29 -17.89 -2.93
CA LYS A 332 6.02 -19.05 -3.52
C LYS A 332 5.67 -20.39 -2.90
N GLU A 333 5.24 -20.42 -1.65
CA GLU A 333 4.84 -21.64 -0.96
C GLU A 333 3.39 -22.05 -1.25
N LEU A 334 2.56 -21.13 -1.74
CA LEU A 334 1.17 -21.43 -2.11
C LEU A 334 1.10 -22.30 -3.37
N PRO A 335 0.11 -23.21 -3.47
CA PRO A 335 -0.09 -24.02 -4.67
C PRO A 335 -0.34 -23.13 -5.90
N CYS A 336 0.43 -23.38 -6.96
CA CYS A 336 0.29 -22.69 -8.24
C CYS A 336 0.51 -23.70 -9.37
N SER A 337 -0.40 -23.75 -10.34
CA SER A 337 -0.27 -24.60 -11.51
C SER A 337 0.72 -23.99 -12.51
N ASN A 338 1.46 -24.82 -13.25
CA ASN A 338 2.46 -24.38 -14.23
C ASN A 338 1.93 -23.42 -15.31
N ASN A 339 0.62 -23.43 -15.55
CA ASN A 339 -0.04 -22.60 -16.56
C ASN A 339 -0.68 -21.32 -15.95
N GLU A 340 -0.53 -21.09 -14.65
CA GLU A 340 -1.06 -19.92 -13.95
C GLU A 340 0.10 -18.98 -13.60
N PRO A 341 -0.05 -17.67 -13.84
CA PRO A 341 1.03 -16.68 -13.59
C PRO A 341 1.24 -16.41 -12.09
N GLU A 342 0.24 -16.71 -11.26
CA GLU A 342 0.27 -16.53 -9.80
C GLU A 342 -0.60 -17.57 -9.11
N PRO A 343 -0.37 -17.84 -7.81
CA PRO A 343 -1.27 -18.65 -6.99
C PRO A 343 -2.67 -18.03 -6.91
N LYS A 344 -3.69 -18.86 -6.76
CA LYS A 344 -5.06 -18.40 -6.53
C LYS A 344 -5.16 -17.75 -5.16
N VAL A 345 -5.39 -16.45 -5.12
CA VAL A 345 -5.49 -15.67 -3.88
C VAL A 345 -6.54 -14.59 -3.94
N ASN A 346 -7.13 -14.29 -2.79
CA ASN A 346 -7.75 -13.03 -2.48
C ASN A 346 -6.91 -12.33 -1.40
N ILE A 347 -6.75 -11.03 -1.48
CA ILE A 347 -5.94 -10.28 -0.52
C ILE A 347 -6.75 -9.09 -0.02
N LEU A 348 -6.69 -8.84 1.28
CA LEU A 348 -7.28 -7.68 1.94
C LEU A 348 -6.18 -6.96 2.70
N ALA A 349 -6.05 -5.64 2.51
CA ALA A 349 -5.01 -4.86 3.15
C ALA A 349 -5.55 -3.53 3.68
N TRP A 350 -5.09 -3.11 4.85
CA TRP A 350 -5.44 -1.83 5.47
C TRP A 350 -4.32 -1.33 6.36
N GLN A 351 -4.48 -0.09 6.83
CA GLN A 351 -3.60 0.49 7.83
C GLN A 351 -4.36 0.61 9.15
N GLU A 352 -3.70 0.27 10.26
CA GLU A 352 -4.24 0.38 11.60
C GLU A 352 -3.12 0.72 12.56
N ASP A 353 -3.27 1.82 13.28
CA ASP A 353 -2.21 2.38 14.12
C ASP A 353 -0.91 2.56 13.32
N GLU A 354 0.20 2.05 13.87
CA GLU A 354 1.53 2.10 13.24
C GLU A 354 1.80 0.92 12.28
N LYS A 355 0.76 0.17 11.89
CA LYS A 355 0.91 -1.04 11.07
C LYS A 355 0.17 -0.96 9.75
N GLN A 356 0.78 -1.54 8.74
CA GLN A 356 0.12 -2.04 7.53
C GLN A 356 -0.14 -3.52 7.70
N ILE A 357 -1.38 -3.94 7.49
CA ILE A 357 -1.84 -5.31 7.63
C ILE A 357 -2.23 -5.83 6.24
N ILE A 358 -1.74 -7.00 5.89
CA ILE A 358 -2.03 -7.70 4.63
C ILE A 358 -2.53 -9.08 4.98
N LEU A 359 -3.82 -9.34 4.79
CA LEU A 359 -4.43 -10.66 4.92
C LEU A 359 -4.46 -11.35 3.55
N ILE A 360 -3.81 -12.50 3.47
CA ILE A 360 -3.78 -13.35 2.29
C ILE A 360 -4.75 -14.50 2.54
N ILE A 361 -5.71 -14.66 1.65
CA ILE A 361 -6.73 -15.71 1.65
C ILE A 361 -6.43 -16.65 0.48
N PRO A 362 -5.66 -17.71 0.69
CA PRO A 362 -5.33 -18.64 -0.38
C PRO A 362 -6.57 -19.38 -0.88
N ARG A 363 -6.60 -19.64 -2.18
CA ARG A 363 -7.71 -20.32 -2.85
C ARG A 363 -7.22 -21.58 -3.59
N CYS A 364 -8.11 -22.57 -3.72
CA CYS A 364 -7.87 -23.75 -4.56
C CYS A 364 -8.79 -23.78 -5.79
N LYS A 365 -9.99 -23.19 -5.70
CA LYS A 365 -10.97 -23.16 -6.80
C LYS A 365 -11.41 -21.72 -7.12
N HIS A 366 -11.76 -21.48 -8.38
CA HIS A 366 -12.36 -20.21 -8.81
C HIS A 366 -13.80 -20.07 -8.27
N ARG A 367 -14.62 -21.09 -8.51
CA ARG A 367 -16.04 -21.13 -8.15
C ARG A 367 -16.40 -22.43 -7.47
N PRO A 368 -17.38 -22.43 -6.55
CA PRO A 368 -17.90 -23.65 -5.91
C PRO A 368 -18.75 -24.46 -6.89
N GLU A 369 -18.93 -25.73 -6.61
CA GLU A 369 -19.72 -26.65 -7.46
C GLU A 369 -21.18 -26.20 -7.60
N CYS A 370 -21.76 -25.62 -6.54
CA CYS A 370 -23.11 -25.08 -6.58
C CYS A 370 -23.33 -23.98 -7.63
N TYR A 371 -22.27 -23.30 -8.08
CA TYR A 371 -22.36 -22.28 -9.13
C TYR A 371 -22.82 -22.86 -10.48
N SER A 372 -22.34 -24.03 -10.85
CA SER A 372 -22.66 -24.72 -12.10
C SER A 372 -23.56 -25.93 -11.94
N ALA A 373 -24.18 -26.13 -10.77
CA ALA A 373 -25.07 -27.24 -10.50
C ALA A 373 -26.34 -27.17 -11.36
N GLU A 374 -27.05 -28.29 -11.45
CA GLU A 374 -28.32 -28.39 -12.17
C GLU A 374 -29.40 -27.46 -11.59
N ALA A 375 -30.38 -27.16 -12.42
CA ALA A 375 -31.53 -26.35 -12.03
C ALA A 375 -32.16 -26.87 -10.72
N GLY A 376 -32.43 -25.97 -9.77
CA GLY A 376 -32.97 -26.28 -8.43
C GLY A 376 -31.89 -26.52 -7.35
N LYS A 377 -30.69 -26.95 -7.70
CA LYS A 377 -29.52 -27.05 -6.80
C LYS A 377 -28.52 -25.90 -6.98
N GLN A 378 -28.61 -25.19 -8.09
CA GLN A 378 -27.74 -24.09 -8.39
C GLN A 378 -27.89 -22.94 -7.39
N MET A 379 -26.78 -22.40 -6.94
CA MET A 379 -26.66 -21.11 -6.25
C MET A 379 -25.63 -20.24 -6.99
N LEU A 380 -26.07 -19.07 -7.46
CA LEU A 380 -25.21 -18.16 -8.23
C LEU A 380 -24.32 -17.32 -7.28
N VAL A 381 -23.37 -17.97 -6.63
CA VAL A 381 -22.38 -17.35 -5.75
C VAL A 381 -21.00 -17.57 -6.33
N SER A 382 -20.27 -16.49 -6.66
CA SER A 382 -18.92 -16.51 -7.21
C SER A 382 -17.99 -15.74 -6.28
N PRO A 383 -17.40 -16.39 -5.25
CA PRO A 383 -16.72 -15.68 -4.18
C PRO A 383 -15.49 -14.90 -4.65
N GLY A 384 -15.47 -13.59 -4.34
CA GLY A 384 -14.32 -12.71 -4.37
C GLY A 384 -13.83 -12.39 -2.96
N THR A 385 -12.94 -11.41 -2.82
CA THR A 385 -12.35 -11.05 -1.53
C THR A 385 -13.40 -10.63 -0.50
N LEU A 386 -14.43 -9.88 -0.89
CA LEU A 386 -15.46 -9.44 0.05
C LEU A 386 -16.34 -10.62 0.53
N ASP A 387 -16.62 -11.58 -0.36
CA ASP A 387 -17.34 -12.80 0.05
C ASP A 387 -16.49 -13.62 1.01
N MET A 388 -15.21 -13.82 0.69
CA MET A 388 -14.25 -14.48 1.58
C MET A 388 -14.04 -13.72 2.89
N ALA A 389 -14.31 -12.40 2.92
CA ALA A 389 -14.20 -11.54 4.10
C ALA A 389 -15.52 -11.38 4.89
N GLY A 390 -16.58 -12.14 4.53
CA GLY A 390 -17.80 -12.20 5.29
C GLY A 390 -18.99 -11.42 4.72
N ILE A 391 -18.95 -11.02 3.43
CA ILE A 391 -20.03 -10.31 2.74
C ILE A 391 -20.45 -11.14 1.52
N ILE A 392 -21.41 -12.02 1.72
CA ILE A 392 -21.88 -12.93 0.67
C ILE A 392 -22.90 -12.20 -0.22
N VAL A 393 -22.60 -12.09 -1.50
CA VAL A 393 -23.46 -11.43 -2.48
C VAL A 393 -24.26 -12.47 -3.26
N THR A 394 -25.58 -12.38 -3.18
CA THR A 394 -26.52 -13.20 -3.94
C THR A 394 -27.30 -12.29 -4.92
N PRO A 395 -27.01 -12.35 -6.23
CA PRO A 395 -27.73 -11.50 -7.21
C PRO A 395 -29.17 -11.92 -7.44
N ARG A 396 -29.52 -13.20 -7.22
CA ARG A 396 -30.87 -13.72 -7.35
C ARG A 396 -31.57 -13.79 -6.00
N LYS A 397 -32.85 -13.43 -5.97
CA LYS A 397 -33.65 -13.42 -4.73
C LYS A 397 -33.83 -14.81 -4.17
N GLU A 398 -34.06 -15.79 -5.04
CA GLU A 398 -34.20 -17.19 -4.63
C GLU A 398 -32.92 -17.73 -3.94
N ASP A 399 -31.74 -17.33 -4.37
CA ASP A 399 -30.49 -17.72 -3.72
C ASP A 399 -30.36 -17.05 -2.36
N PHE A 400 -30.75 -15.77 -2.24
CA PHE A 400 -30.77 -15.04 -0.97
C PHE A 400 -31.69 -15.70 0.06
N GLU A 401 -32.88 -16.11 -0.35
CA GLU A 401 -33.87 -16.75 0.53
C GLU A 401 -33.42 -18.16 0.96
N LYS A 402 -32.78 -18.90 0.05
CA LYS A 402 -32.41 -20.29 0.23
C LYS A 402 -31.12 -20.51 1.00
N ILE A 403 -30.12 -19.64 0.78
CA ILE A 403 -28.77 -19.86 1.31
C ILE A 403 -28.75 -19.91 2.84
N SER A 404 -28.18 -20.97 3.39
CA SER A 404 -28.04 -21.20 4.83
C SER A 404 -26.60 -20.94 5.32
N THR A 405 -26.42 -20.88 6.64
CA THR A 405 -25.09 -20.82 7.29
C THR A 405 -24.18 -21.96 6.82
N GLU A 406 -24.73 -23.17 6.65
CA GLU A 406 -23.96 -24.32 6.23
C GLU A 406 -23.57 -24.25 4.76
N ASP A 407 -24.45 -23.77 3.87
CA ASP A 407 -24.12 -23.53 2.46
C ASP A 407 -22.97 -22.54 2.33
N ILE A 408 -23.01 -21.42 3.10
CA ILE A 408 -21.93 -20.43 3.09
C ILE A 408 -20.61 -21.06 3.55
N ARG A 409 -20.65 -21.82 4.66
CA ARG A 409 -19.45 -22.50 5.17
C ARG A 409 -18.86 -23.43 4.13
N GLN A 410 -19.67 -24.29 3.50
CA GLN A 410 -19.24 -25.22 2.48
C GLN A 410 -18.66 -24.48 1.26
N ILE A 411 -19.33 -23.45 0.76
CA ILE A 411 -18.86 -22.63 -0.35
C ILE A 411 -17.46 -22.05 -0.06
N LEU A 412 -17.26 -21.44 1.10
CA LEU A 412 -15.99 -20.81 1.43
C LEU A 412 -14.87 -21.79 1.70
N GLN A 413 -15.18 -22.95 2.32
CA GLN A 413 -14.23 -24.03 2.53
C GLN A 413 -13.84 -24.72 1.22
N GLU A 414 -14.81 -24.94 0.32
CA GLU A 414 -14.56 -25.56 -0.98
C GLU A 414 -13.65 -24.71 -1.87
N VAL A 415 -13.81 -23.40 -1.88
CA VAL A 415 -12.99 -22.50 -2.71
C VAL A 415 -11.70 -22.06 -2.03
N GLY A 416 -11.65 -22.06 -0.70
CA GLY A 416 -10.45 -21.77 0.09
C GLY A 416 -9.39 -22.87 0.02
N LEU A 417 -8.17 -22.57 0.42
CA LEU A 417 -7.10 -23.56 0.52
C LEU A 417 -7.48 -24.61 1.58
N PRO A 418 -7.35 -25.93 1.29
CA PRO A 418 -7.52 -26.96 2.30
C PRO A 418 -6.58 -26.78 3.50
N ARG A 419 -7.06 -27.12 4.71
CA ARG A 419 -6.26 -26.98 5.93
C ARG A 419 -5.01 -27.87 5.92
N GLU A 420 -5.09 -29.04 5.30
CA GLU A 420 -3.97 -29.96 5.13
C GLU A 420 -2.83 -29.32 4.34
N ASP A 421 -3.16 -28.63 3.24
CA ASP A 421 -2.17 -27.94 2.40
C ASP A 421 -1.55 -26.75 3.16
N ALA A 422 -2.36 -26.00 3.92
CA ALA A 422 -1.85 -24.93 4.78
C ALA A 422 -0.89 -25.48 5.86
N GLN A 423 -1.19 -26.63 6.46
CA GLN A 423 -0.30 -27.26 7.44
C GLN A 423 1.05 -27.69 6.85
N GLU A 424 1.09 -28.12 5.59
CA GLU A 424 2.36 -28.44 4.90
C GLU A 424 3.21 -27.17 4.73
N ILE A 425 2.59 -26.03 4.40
CA ILE A 425 3.29 -24.75 4.32
C ILE A 425 3.86 -24.36 5.70
N ILE A 426 3.05 -24.45 6.75
CA ILE A 426 3.46 -24.12 8.13
C ILE A 426 4.63 -24.99 8.59
N LYS A 427 4.62 -26.29 8.29
CA LYS A 427 5.73 -27.20 8.61
C LYS A 427 7.06 -26.76 8.01
N LYS A 428 7.04 -26.18 6.78
CA LYS A 428 8.25 -25.64 6.13
C LYS A 428 8.79 -24.43 6.90
N TYR A 429 7.91 -23.52 7.34
CA TYR A 429 8.30 -22.36 8.16
C TYR A 429 8.87 -22.77 9.51
N ARG A 430 8.22 -23.68 10.23
CA ARG A 430 8.69 -24.20 11.53
C ARG A 430 10.04 -24.94 11.45
N LYS A 431 10.38 -25.55 10.30
CA LYS A 431 11.70 -26.15 10.08
C LYS A 431 12.80 -25.11 9.87
N ARG A 432 12.48 -23.99 9.20
CA ARG A 432 13.45 -22.89 8.96
C ARG A 432 13.80 -22.12 10.24
N ASP A 433 12.86 -22.00 11.17
CA ASP A 433 13.08 -21.33 12.48
C ASP A 433 13.95 -22.14 13.46
N ARG A 434 14.19 -23.43 13.19
CA ARG A 434 15.01 -24.34 14.02
C ARG A 434 16.47 -24.50 13.52
N LEU A 435 16.78 -23.92 12.38
CA LEU A 435 18.11 -23.88 11.77
C LEU A 435 18.78 -22.51 11.91
#